data_9e9aad0f30da59c07921dd6f9ab17e70
#
_entry.id   9e9aad0f30da59c07921dd6f9ab17e70
#
_cell.length_a   1.000
_cell.length_b   1.000
_cell.length_c   1.000
_cell.angle_alpha   90.00
_cell.angle_beta   90.00
_cell.angle_gamma   90.00
#
_symmetry.space_group_name_H-M   'P 1'
#
loop_
_entity.id
_entity.type
_entity.pdbx_description
1 polymer ?
#
loop_
_entity_poly.entity_id
_entity_poly.type
_entity_poly.pdbx_seq_one_letter_code
_entity_poly.pdbx_strand_id
1 'polypeptide(L)'
;TITLPSHVIKLMIDLNIFSYPSQYYLFSSDFTPGVEHKSEKFFRDYWHRNLRKDLGFSMRYKFYSLKDTGITNMLRANTDVLSVRDQARHSSILITDIYTPKDIKEANELILNYRGIL
;
A
#
# COMPACT_ATOMS: atom_id res chain seq x y z
N THR A 1 -12.43 -5.60 3.46
CA THR A 1 -12.22 -5.41 2.01
C THR A 1 -11.20 -4.31 1.77
N ILE A 2 -10.28 -4.54 0.87
CA ILE A 2 -9.34 -3.53 0.38
C ILE A 2 -9.59 -3.30 -1.11
N THR A 3 -9.24 -2.12 -1.58
CA THR A 3 -9.41 -1.76 -2.98
C THR A 3 -8.06 -1.84 -3.70
N LEU A 4 -8.04 -2.48 -4.85
CA LEU A 4 -6.85 -2.51 -5.69
C LEU A 4 -6.91 -1.38 -6.72
N PRO A 5 -5.87 -0.55 -6.81
CA PRO A 5 -5.80 0.47 -7.87
C PRO A 5 -5.84 -0.15 -9.27
N SER A 6 -6.41 0.56 -10.23
CA SER A 6 -6.59 0.05 -11.60
C SER A 6 -5.28 -0.39 -12.26
N HIS A 7 -4.18 0.32 -12.02
CA HIS A 7 -2.88 -0.06 -12.57
C HIS A 7 -2.34 -1.38 -11.97
N VAL A 8 -2.68 -1.69 -10.72
CA VAL A 8 -2.33 -2.97 -10.09
C VAL A 8 -3.15 -4.10 -10.72
N ILE A 9 -4.46 -3.88 -10.94
CA ILE A 9 -5.32 -4.84 -11.61
C ILE A 9 -4.81 -5.13 -13.02
N LYS A 10 -4.43 -4.09 -13.76
CA LYS A 10 -3.85 -4.24 -15.10
C LYS A 10 -2.59 -5.10 -15.09
N LEU A 11 -1.70 -4.86 -14.13
CA LEU A 11 -0.48 -5.67 -13.96
C LEU A 11 -0.84 -7.14 -13.68
N MET A 12 -1.83 -7.40 -12.83
CA MET A 12 -2.28 -8.76 -12.53
C MET A 12 -2.84 -9.45 -13.77
N ILE A 13 -3.56 -8.73 -14.63
CA ILE A 13 -4.05 -9.26 -15.91
C ILE A 13 -2.87 -9.59 -16.82
N ASP A 14 -1.91 -8.70 -16.96
CA ASP A 14 -0.73 -8.89 -17.81
C ASP A 14 0.12 -10.10 -17.35
N LEU A 15 0.14 -10.38 -16.05
CA LEU A 15 0.81 -11.54 -15.46
C LEU A 15 -0.03 -12.82 -15.44
N ASN A 16 -1.23 -12.80 -16.03
CA ASN A 16 -2.17 -13.93 -16.05
C ASN A 16 -2.59 -14.44 -14.67
N ILE A 17 -2.61 -13.58 -13.67
CA ILE A 17 -2.96 -13.96 -12.29
C ILE A 17 -4.37 -14.56 -12.22
N PHE A 18 -5.31 -14.00 -12.96
CA PHE A 18 -6.71 -14.44 -12.93
C PHE A 18 -6.96 -15.76 -13.65
N SER A 19 -5.96 -16.35 -14.32
CA SER A 19 -6.06 -17.67 -14.92
C SER A 19 -5.92 -18.81 -13.89
N TYR A 20 -5.42 -18.50 -12.71
CA TYR A 20 -5.26 -19.48 -11.62
C TYR A 20 -6.56 -19.66 -10.84
N PRO A 21 -6.77 -20.83 -10.20
CA PRO A 21 -7.93 -21.04 -9.32
C PRO A 21 -8.03 -19.96 -8.24
N SER A 22 -9.25 -19.51 -7.95
CA SER A 22 -9.49 -18.40 -7.01
C SER A 22 -9.09 -18.70 -5.57
N GLN A 23 -9.00 -19.98 -5.20
CA GLN A 23 -8.56 -20.41 -3.88
C GLN A 23 -7.04 -20.42 -3.69
N TYR A 24 -6.27 -20.19 -4.74
CA TYR A 24 -4.83 -20.12 -4.64
C TYR A 24 -4.38 -18.86 -3.90
N TYR A 25 -3.28 -18.98 -3.14
CA TYR A 25 -2.59 -17.82 -2.60
C TYR A 25 -1.90 -17.06 -3.74
N LEU A 26 -2.00 -15.75 -3.73
CA LEU A 26 -1.42 -14.90 -4.78
C LEU A 26 0.10 -15.08 -4.88
N PHE A 27 0.76 -15.15 -3.74
CA PHE A 27 2.20 -15.36 -3.65
C PHE A 27 2.45 -16.70 -2.93
N SER A 28 2.77 -17.70 -3.69
CA SER A 28 3.14 -19.02 -3.22
C SER A 28 4.60 -19.31 -3.58
N SER A 29 4.97 -20.56 -3.83
CA SER A 29 6.33 -20.91 -4.24
C SER A 29 6.74 -20.17 -5.51
N ASP A 30 7.98 -19.68 -5.54
CA ASP A 30 8.55 -18.90 -6.65
C ASP A 30 7.76 -17.61 -6.96
N PHE A 31 7.05 -17.05 -5.98
CA PHE A 31 6.21 -15.86 -6.13
C PHE A 31 5.14 -16.00 -7.21
N THR A 32 4.73 -17.21 -7.52
CA THR A 32 3.61 -17.49 -8.42
C THR A 32 2.40 -17.93 -7.62
N PRO A 33 1.16 -17.75 -8.14
CA PRO A 33 -0.02 -18.26 -7.45
C PRO A 33 0.04 -19.76 -7.24
N GLY A 34 -0.37 -20.22 -6.06
CA GLY A 34 -0.31 -21.64 -5.72
C GLY A 34 -1.00 -21.98 -4.40
N VAL A 35 -0.93 -23.24 -4.03
CA VAL A 35 -1.59 -23.79 -2.85
C VAL A 35 -0.82 -23.56 -1.56
N GLU A 36 0.46 -23.23 -1.64
CA GLU A 36 1.34 -23.09 -0.47
C GLU A 36 1.25 -21.70 0.12
N HIS A 37 0.90 -21.63 1.41
CA HIS A 37 0.90 -20.38 2.16
C HIS A 37 2.33 -20.01 2.57
N LYS A 38 2.77 -18.79 2.23
CA LYS A 38 4.03 -18.23 2.71
C LYS A 38 3.80 -17.31 3.89
N SER A 39 4.66 -17.40 4.90
CA SER A 39 4.57 -16.57 6.10
C SER A 39 5.03 -15.14 5.82
N GLU A 40 4.62 -14.22 6.69
CA GLU A 40 5.12 -12.84 6.67
C GLU A 40 6.66 -12.79 6.78
N LYS A 41 7.25 -13.68 7.58
CA LYS A 41 8.71 -13.78 7.73
C LYS A 41 9.39 -14.07 6.41
N PHE A 42 8.79 -14.91 5.56
CA PHE A 42 9.32 -15.22 4.23
C PHE A 42 9.50 -13.95 3.40
N PHE A 43 8.50 -13.08 3.34
CA PHE A 43 8.56 -11.83 2.57
C PHE A 43 9.56 -10.85 3.17
N ARG A 44 9.62 -10.74 4.50
CA ARG A 44 10.59 -9.85 5.18
C ARG A 44 12.02 -10.31 4.91
N ASP A 45 12.28 -11.61 4.98
CA ASP A 45 13.61 -12.18 4.72
C ASP A 45 14.03 -11.98 3.27
N TYR A 46 13.10 -12.17 2.33
CA TYR A 46 13.38 -11.96 0.92
C TYR A 46 13.70 -10.49 0.62
N TRP A 47 12.93 -9.56 1.19
CA TRP A 47 13.23 -8.14 1.11
C TRP A 47 14.63 -7.84 1.61
N HIS A 48 14.95 -8.29 2.82
CA HIS A 48 16.19 -7.97 3.50
C HIS A 48 17.41 -8.56 2.79
N ARG A 49 17.33 -9.81 2.33
CA ARG A 49 18.46 -10.56 1.75
C ARG A 49 18.64 -10.29 0.27
N ASN A 50 17.58 -9.97 -0.45
CA ASN A 50 17.59 -9.87 -1.91
C ASN A 50 17.20 -8.49 -2.43
N LEU A 51 15.90 -8.15 -2.40
CA LEU A 51 15.38 -6.95 -3.06
C LEU A 51 16.04 -5.66 -2.57
N ARG A 52 16.18 -5.51 -1.27
CA ARG A 52 16.80 -4.32 -0.69
C ARG A 52 18.23 -4.11 -1.22
N LYS A 53 19.01 -5.18 -1.27
CA LYS A 53 20.39 -5.13 -1.77
C LYS A 53 20.43 -4.84 -3.28
N ASP A 54 19.60 -5.55 -4.05
CA ASP A 54 19.56 -5.40 -5.50
C ASP A 54 19.12 -3.99 -5.91
N LEU A 55 18.24 -3.37 -5.14
CA LEU A 55 17.76 -2.00 -5.38
C LEU A 55 18.64 -0.92 -4.74
N GLY A 56 19.68 -1.30 -4.00
CA GLY A 56 20.60 -0.37 -3.36
C GLY A 56 20.02 0.39 -2.15
N PHE A 57 18.97 -0.11 -1.53
CA PHE A 57 18.40 0.51 -0.33
C PHE A 57 19.19 0.16 0.93
N SER A 58 19.29 1.11 1.85
CA SER A 58 19.96 0.92 3.13
C SER A 58 19.19 -0.03 4.05
N MET A 59 19.88 -0.52 5.10
CA MET A 59 19.32 -1.42 6.10
C MET A 59 18.14 -0.82 6.89
N ARG A 60 18.00 0.51 6.90
CA ARG A 60 16.92 1.19 7.61
C ARG A 60 15.56 1.04 6.91
N TYR A 61 15.54 0.67 5.62
CA TYR A 61 14.31 0.44 4.87
C TYR A 61 13.89 -1.02 5.01
N LYS A 62 12.82 -1.23 5.78
CA LYS A 62 12.24 -2.55 6.03
C LYS A 62 11.16 -2.87 5.00
N PHE A 63 10.73 -4.12 4.93
CA PHE A 63 9.59 -4.49 4.09
C PHE A 63 8.35 -3.65 4.39
N TYR A 64 8.07 -3.42 5.67
CA TYR A 64 6.95 -2.58 6.11
C TYR A 64 7.04 -1.12 5.63
N SER A 65 8.22 -0.64 5.30
CA SER A 65 8.40 0.71 4.75
C SER A 65 7.64 0.93 3.45
N LEU A 66 7.35 -0.13 2.69
CA LEU A 66 6.51 -0.05 1.49
C LEU A 66 5.08 0.37 1.84
N LYS A 67 4.52 -0.14 2.93
CA LYS A 67 3.21 0.27 3.42
C LYS A 67 3.23 1.73 3.88
N ASP A 68 4.24 2.14 4.62
CA ASP A 68 4.41 3.53 5.08
C ASP A 68 4.46 4.50 3.89
N THR A 69 5.23 4.15 2.87
CA THR A 69 5.33 4.94 1.63
C THR A 69 3.99 5.03 0.92
N GLY A 70 3.27 3.90 0.80
CA GLY A 70 1.96 3.86 0.16
C GLY A 70 0.94 4.75 0.86
N ILE A 71 0.87 4.69 2.19
CA ILE A 71 -0.01 5.54 3.00
C ILE A 71 0.32 7.02 2.81
N THR A 72 1.59 7.38 2.93
CA THR A 72 2.06 8.76 2.76
C THR A 72 1.71 9.29 1.37
N ASN A 73 1.95 8.50 0.33
CA ASN A 73 1.65 8.89 -1.05
C ASN A 73 0.15 9.10 -1.29
N MET A 74 -0.70 8.23 -0.73
CA MET A 74 -2.14 8.41 -0.84
C MET A 74 -2.60 9.71 -0.17
N LEU A 75 -2.09 10.02 1.01
CA LEU A 75 -2.43 11.27 1.72
C LEU A 75 -1.93 12.50 0.96
N ARG A 76 -0.72 12.46 0.40
CA ARG A 76 -0.19 13.55 -0.42
C ARG A 76 -0.96 13.77 -1.72
N ALA A 77 -1.55 12.70 -2.26
CA ALA A 77 -2.44 12.78 -3.42
C ALA A 77 -3.87 13.22 -3.06
N ASN A 78 -4.09 13.71 -1.84
CA ASN A 78 -5.38 14.15 -1.32
C ASN A 78 -6.45 13.06 -1.27
N THR A 79 -6.04 11.81 -1.11
CA THR A 79 -6.99 10.74 -0.83
C THR A 79 -7.60 10.97 0.55
N ASP A 80 -8.91 10.78 0.66
CA ASP A 80 -9.64 10.95 1.90
C ASP A 80 -9.03 10.10 3.04
N VAL A 81 -8.85 10.73 4.21
CA VAL A 81 -8.20 10.10 5.38
C VAL A 81 -8.94 8.85 5.85
N LEU A 82 -10.28 8.85 5.79
CA LEU A 82 -11.06 7.68 6.18
C LEU A 82 -10.83 6.52 5.22
N SER A 83 -10.77 6.81 3.92
CA SER A 83 -10.45 5.81 2.90
C SER A 83 -9.04 5.25 3.07
N VAL A 84 -8.06 6.09 3.38
CA VAL A 84 -6.68 5.65 3.66
C VAL A 84 -6.62 4.77 4.91
N ARG A 85 -7.32 5.17 5.98
CA ARG A 85 -7.44 4.37 7.20
C ARG A 85 -7.96 2.97 6.90
N ASP A 86 -9.05 2.88 6.14
CA ASP A 86 -9.68 1.60 5.81
C ASP A 86 -8.79 0.76 4.90
N GLN A 87 -8.15 1.37 3.91
CA GLN A 87 -7.23 0.70 3.01
C GLN A 87 -5.99 0.18 3.75
N ALA A 88 -5.46 0.95 4.68
CA ALA A 88 -4.32 0.57 5.51
C ALA A 88 -4.71 -0.38 6.66
N ARG A 89 -6.00 -0.59 6.88
CA ARG A 89 -6.54 -1.42 7.96
C ARG A 89 -6.13 -0.91 9.34
N HIS A 90 -6.06 0.40 9.48
CA HIS A 90 -5.84 1.03 10.80
C HIS A 90 -7.12 1.00 11.62
N SER A 91 -7.00 0.72 12.90
CA SER A 91 -8.13 0.69 13.85
C SER A 91 -8.66 2.09 14.19
N SER A 92 -7.87 3.12 13.94
CA SER A 92 -8.18 4.50 14.29
C SER A 92 -7.60 5.47 13.25
N ILE A 93 -8.30 6.58 13.02
CA ILE A 93 -7.82 7.69 12.18
C ILE A 93 -6.54 8.33 12.76
N LEU A 94 -6.34 8.25 14.08
CA LEU A 94 -5.14 8.77 14.74
C LEU A 94 -3.87 8.06 14.27
N ILE A 95 -3.95 6.77 13.97
CA ILE A 95 -2.83 6.01 13.42
C ILE A 95 -2.50 6.52 12.01
N THR A 96 -3.50 6.77 11.19
CA THR A 96 -3.32 7.32 9.83
C THR A 96 -2.76 8.73 9.88
N ASP A 97 -3.17 9.54 10.83
CA ASP A 97 -2.73 10.93 11.01
C ASP A 97 -1.21 11.06 11.23
N ILE A 98 -0.55 10.04 11.75
CA ILE A 98 0.92 10.00 11.89
C ILE A 98 1.60 10.25 10.55
N TYR A 99 0.98 9.81 9.44
CA TYR A 99 1.52 9.95 8.10
C TYR A 99 1.13 11.26 7.41
N THR A 100 0.27 12.06 8.04
CA THR A 100 -0.19 13.32 7.44
C THR A 100 0.96 14.33 7.41
N PRO A 101 1.26 14.96 6.24
CA PRO A 101 2.26 16.00 6.16
C PRO A 101 1.92 17.15 7.11
N LYS A 102 2.87 17.53 7.98
CA LYS A 102 2.67 18.58 9.00
C LYS A 102 3.12 19.96 8.52
N ASP A 103 3.78 20.02 7.37
CA ASP A 103 4.44 21.24 6.88
C ASP A 103 3.63 21.97 5.80
N ILE A 104 2.35 21.71 5.68
CA ILE A 104 1.50 22.39 4.69
C ILE A 104 1.30 23.82 5.15
N LYS A 105 2.00 24.77 4.47
CA LYS A 105 1.92 26.21 4.73
C LYS A 105 0.92 26.91 3.82
N GLU A 106 0.45 26.22 2.80
CA GLU A 106 -0.48 26.76 1.81
C GLU A 106 -1.94 26.53 2.24
N ALA A 107 -2.81 27.41 1.80
CA ALA A 107 -4.24 27.26 2.05
C ALA A 107 -4.76 25.99 1.36
N ASN A 108 -5.62 25.25 2.05
CA ASN A 108 -6.23 24.05 1.50
C ASN A 108 -7.31 24.45 0.47
N GLU A 109 -7.07 24.16 -0.82
CA GLU A 109 -7.98 24.49 -1.90
C GLU A 109 -9.36 23.86 -1.74
N LEU A 110 -9.45 22.67 -1.16
CA LEU A 110 -10.74 22.02 -0.91
C LEU A 110 -11.59 22.84 0.07
N ILE A 111 -10.96 23.44 1.07
CA ILE A 111 -11.64 24.30 2.03
C ILE A 111 -11.96 25.65 1.39
N LEU A 112 -11.04 26.22 0.63
CA LEU A 112 -11.28 27.49 -0.07
C LEU A 112 -12.46 27.41 -1.03
N ASN A 113 -12.64 26.28 -1.69
CA ASN A 113 -13.69 26.04 -2.66
C ASN A 113 -14.97 25.44 -2.02
N TYR A 114 -14.94 25.17 -0.72
CA TYR A 114 -16.08 24.60 -0.04
C TYR A 114 -17.23 25.64 0.01
N ARG A 115 -18.37 25.22 -0.47
CA ARG A 115 -19.61 25.99 -0.41
C ARG A 115 -20.64 25.17 0.35
N GLY A 116 -20.78 25.46 1.62
CA GLY A 116 -21.77 24.77 2.45
C GLY A 116 -23.19 24.92 1.90
N ILE A 117 -24.06 24.02 2.31
CA ILE A 117 -25.49 24.11 2.06
C ILE A 117 -26.07 24.97 3.19
N LEU A 118 -26.46 26.17 2.86
CA LEU A 118 -27.14 27.10 3.79
C LEU A 118 -28.60 27.27 3.40
#